data_cf3e57e12043a88bf3503b519deda00a
#
_entry.id   cf3e57e12043a88bf3503b519deda00a
#
_cell.length_a   1.000
_cell.length_b   1.000
_cell.length_c   1.000
_cell.angle_alpha   90.00
_cell.angle_beta   90.00
_cell.angle_gamma   90.00
#
_symmetry.space_group_name_H-M   'P 1'
#
loop_
_entity.id
_entity.type
_entity.pdbx_description
1 polymer ?
#
loop_
_entity_poly.entity_id
_entity_poly.type
_entity_poly.pdbx_seq_one_letter_code
_entity_poly.pdbx_strand_id
1 'polypeptide(L)'
;MARNRQNLNIIYISDRMRETLRPIASCALTAVVAPMGYGKTTAVRWFLAEQAKAGAVVLQASIYSDNRSIFWKSVQKAFAAAGLTVLEGYDCPADASGAALLLEDLCAALGGKTPYYLFLDDFHLLGDERVAQFLCRLAYRLPENVHLIVASRNRFLPGEQVVRLGRRLHRIEADGLRLNREELLAY
;
A
#
# COMPACT_ATOMS: atom_id res chain seq x y z
N MET A 1 -4.71 25.32 -37.66
CA MET A 1 -3.89 24.12 -37.36
C MET A 1 -3.87 23.93 -35.85
N ALA A 2 -4.70 23.03 -35.35
CA ALA A 2 -4.78 22.72 -33.91
C ALA A 2 -3.62 21.79 -33.55
N ARG A 3 -2.70 22.26 -32.72
CA ARG A 3 -1.65 21.43 -32.10
C ARG A 3 -2.31 20.44 -31.16
N ASN A 4 -2.29 19.18 -31.56
CA ASN A 4 -2.67 18.03 -30.76
C ASN A 4 -1.77 17.98 -29.51
N ARG A 5 -2.27 18.44 -28.36
CA ARG A 5 -1.63 18.22 -27.06
C ARG A 5 -1.86 16.77 -26.70
N GLN A 6 -0.99 15.90 -27.20
CA GLN A 6 -0.88 14.55 -26.65
C GLN A 6 -0.50 14.68 -25.17
N ASN A 7 -1.33 14.13 -24.30
CA ASN A 7 -1.08 14.00 -22.87
C ASN A 7 0.18 13.13 -22.66
N LEU A 8 1.32 13.77 -22.51
CA LEU A 8 2.60 13.15 -22.15
C LEU A 8 2.64 12.86 -20.65
N ASN A 9 1.67 12.08 -20.14
CA ASN A 9 1.80 11.41 -18.85
C ASN A 9 2.45 10.02 -19.05
N ILE A 10 3.57 9.97 -19.75
CA ILE A 10 4.40 8.77 -19.80
C ILE A 10 5.16 8.73 -18.48
N ILE A 11 4.69 7.90 -17.55
CA ILE A 11 5.42 7.61 -16.33
C ILE A 11 6.59 6.71 -16.73
N TYR A 12 7.81 7.22 -16.62
CA TYR A 12 9.00 6.43 -16.84
C TYR A 12 9.29 5.58 -15.61
N ILE A 13 9.32 4.27 -15.77
CA ILE A 13 9.72 3.29 -14.74
C ILE A 13 10.89 2.49 -15.32
N SER A 14 12.05 2.67 -14.76
CA SER A 14 13.26 1.94 -15.17
C SER A 14 13.16 0.46 -14.78
N ASP A 15 13.98 -0.38 -15.43
CA ASP A 15 14.04 -1.82 -15.10
C ASP A 15 14.49 -2.05 -13.66
N ARG A 16 15.43 -1.24 -13.15
CA ARG A 16 15.86 -1.27 -11.76
C ARG A 16 14.68 -0.98 -10.80
N MET A 17 13.86 0.01 -11.13
CA MET A 17 12.66 0.32 -10.32
C MET A 17 11.61 -0.78 -10.40
N ARG A 18 11.43 -1.42 -11.55
CA ARG A 18 10.57 -2.62 -11.69
C ARG A 18 11.03 -3.75 -10.78
N GLU A 19 12.33 -4.04 -10.75
CA GLU A 19 12.90 -5.04 -9.85
C GLU A 19 12.74 -4.67 -8.37
N THR A 20 12.84 -3.39 -8.02
CA THR A 20 12.57 -2.89 -6.66
C THR A 20 11.10 -3.09 -6.25
N LEU A 21 10.16 -2.94 -7.17
CA LEU A 21 8.73 -3.09 -6.92
C LEU A 21 8.25 -4.55 -6.96
N ARG A 22 8.96 -5.41 -7.66
CA ARG A 22 8.56 -6.81 -7.89
C ARG A 22 8.24 -7.60 -6.62
N PRO A 23 9.01 -7.48 -5.48
CA PRO A 23 8.71 -8.22 -4.26
C PRO A 23 7.37 -7.85 -3.60
N ILE A 24 6.73 -6.74 -3.98
CA ILE A 24 5.39 -6.36 -3.49
C ILE A 24 4.41 -7.51 -3.70
N ALA A 25 4.49 -8.22 -4.82
CA ALA A 25 3.59 -9.32 -5.17
C ALA A 25 3.80 -10.60 -4.33
N SER A 26 4.81 -10.65 -3.48
CA SER A 26 5.13 -11.83 -2.66
C SER A 26 5.24 -11.53 -1.17
N CYS A 27 5.16 -10.26 -0.78
CA CYS A 27 5.25 -9.84 0.61
C CYS A 27 3.88 -9.46 1.17
N ALA A 28 3.64 -9.75 2.44
CA ALA A 28 2.39 -9.39 3.10
C ALA A 28 2.30 -7.88 3.37
N LEU A 29 3.44 -7.24 3.67
CA LEU A 29 3.53 -5.80 3.89
C LEU A 29 4.71 -5.23 3.12
N THR A 30 4.47 -4.18 2.37
CA THR A 30 5.52 -3.35 1.77
C THR A 30 5.49 -1.95 2.36
N ALA A 31 6.58 -1.53 2.98
CA ALA A 31 6.78 -0.18 3.49
C ALA A 31 7.60 0.63 2.49
N VAL A 32 6.98 1.66 1.89
CA VAL A 32 7.63 2.57 0.93
C VAL A 32 7.95 3.88 1.64
N VAL A 33 9.20 4.07 2.05
CA VAL A 33 9.63 5.19 2.89
C VAL A 33 10.64 6.06 2.16
N ALA A 34 10.23 7.26 1.79
CA ALA A 34 11.11 8.24 1.16
C ALA A 34 10.54 9.67 1.37
N PRO A 35 11.37 10.71 1.30
CA PRO A 35 10.92 12.10 1.36
C PRO A 35 9.88 12.46 0.29
N MET A 36 9.30 13.64 0.39
CA MET A 36 8.44 14.19 -0.65
C MET A 36 9.22 14.35 -1.97
N GLY A 37 8.55 14.12 -3.10
CA GLY A 37 9.16 14.29 -4.43
C GLY A 37 9.90 13.05 -4.97
N TYR A 38 10.10 12.01 -4.17
CA TYR A 38 10.79 10.78 -4.61
C TYR A 38 9.93 9.80 -5.44
N GLY A 39 8.73 10.19 -5.84
CA GLY A 39 7.90 9.38 -6.72
C GLY A 39 7.25 8.14 -6.10
N LYS A 40 7.17 8.03 -4.76
CA LYS A 40 6.53 6.88 -4.07
C LYS A 40 5.18 6.51 -4.66
N THR A 41 4.26 7.47 -4.63
CA THR A 41 2.88 7.30 -5.12
C THR A 41 2.85 6.90 -6.60
N THR A 42 3.69 7.52 -7.42
CA THR A 42 3.79 7.25 -8.85
C THR A 42 4.27 5.84 -9.13
N ALA A 43 5.36 5.41 -8.46
CA ALA A 43 5.93 4.08 -8.62
C ALA A 43 4.94 2.98 -8.17
N VAL A 44 4.30 3.16 -7.01
CA VAL A 44 3.32 2.20 -6.50
C VAL A 44 2.09 2.15 -7.40
N ARG A 45 1.54 3.29 -7.84
CA ARG A 45 0.38 3.32 -8.74
C ARG A 45 0.67 2.67 -10.09
N TRP A 46 1.88 2.85 -10.63
CA TRP A 46 2.29 2.14 -11.83
C TRP A 46 2.26 0.63 -11.62
N PHE A 47 2.88 0.14 -10.53
CA PHE A 47 2.87 -1.28 -10.19
C PHE A 47 1.43 -1.82 -10.05
N LEU A 48 0.58 -1.10 -9.32
CA LEU A 48 -0.82 -1.49 -9.11
C LEU A 48 -1.63 -1.52 -10.41
N ALA A 49 -1.36 -0.61 -11.34
CA ALA A 49 -2.00 -0.63 -12.66
C ALA A 49 -1.62 -1.88 -13.47
N GLU A 50 -0.37 -2.34 -13.38
CA GLU A 50 0.07 -3.60 -14.01
C GLU A 50 -0.59 -4.82 -13.35
N GLN A 51 -0.71 -4.83 -12.01
CA GLN A 51 -1.40 -5.91 -11.30
C GLN A 51 -2.90 -5.95 -11.63
N ALA A 52 -3.55 -4.80 -11.74
CA ALA A 52 -4.96 -4.72 -12.13
C ALA A 52 -5.21 -5.27 -13.53
N LYS A 53 -4.31 -5.00 -14.49
CA LYS A 53 -4.36 -5.60 -15.83
C LYS A 53 -4.23 -7.13 -15.79
N ALA A 54 -3.51 -7.65 -14.81
CA ALA A 54 -3.35 -9.09 -14.56
C ALA A 54 -4.53 -9.72 -13.78
N GLY A 55 -5.58 -8.94 -13.46
CA GLY A 55 -6.77 -9.43 -12.77
C GLY A 55 -6.77 -9.28 -11.26
N ALA A 56 -5.83 -8.53 -10.69
CA ALA A 56 -5.82 -8.23 -9.26
C ALA A 56 -6.87 -7.17 -8.89
N VAL A 57 -7.39 -7.25 -7.68
CA VAL A 57 -8.24 -6.21 -7.08
C VAL A 57 -7.37 -5.20 -6.34
N VAL A 58 -7.49 -3.94 -6.71
CA VAL A 58 -6.70 -2.84 -6.14
C VAL A 58 -7.59 -1.94 -5.30
N LEU A 59 -7.22 -1.78 -4.03
CA LEU A 59 -7.88 -0.96 -3.03
C LEU A 59 -6.95 0.20 -2.67
N GLN A 60 -7.36 1.44 -2.89
CA GLN A 60 -6.53 2.61 -2.60
C GLN A 60 -7.22 3.54 -1.62
N ALA A 61 -6.53 3.87 -0.54
CA ALA A 61 -6.96 4.85 0.43
C ALA A 61 -5.84 5.89 0.66
N SER A 62 -6.16 7.16 0.45
CA SER A 62 -5.26 8.27 0.79
C SER A 62 -5.60 8.81 2.17
N ILE A 63 -4.57 9.16 2.92
CA ILE A 63 -4.70 9.70 4.27
C ILE A 63 -4.57 11.22 4.18
N TYR A 64 -5.54 11.95 4.73
CA TYR A 64 -5.63 13.41 4.61
C TYR A 64 -5.48 14.14 5.96
N SER A 65 -5.50 13.40 7.07
CA SER A 65 -5.41 13.96 8.41
C SER A 65 -4.94 12.90 9.43
N ASP A 66 -4.65 13.35 10.64
CA ASP A 66 -4.35 12.52 11.81
C ASP A 66 -5.57 11.85 12.45
N ASN A 67 -6.76 12.11 11.91
CA ASN A 67 -8.01 11.57 12.44
C ASN A 67 -8.23 10.12 12.01
N ARG A 68 -8.16 9.21 12.98
CA ARG A 68 -8.34 7.75 12.78
C ARG A 68 -9.69 7.38 12.16
N SER A 69 -10.78 8.08 12.52
CA SER A 69 -12.10 7.80 11.96
C SER A 69 -12.20 8.21 10.50
N ILE A 70 -11.57 9.32 10.11
CA ILE A 70 -11.48 9.75 8.71
C ILE A 70 -10.66 8.75 7.90
N PHE A 71 -9.51 8.33 8.42
CA PHE A 71 -8.71 7.26 7.83
C PHE A 71 -9.54 6.00 7.59
N TRP A 72 -10.23 5.52 8.63
CA TRP A 72 -11.03 4.30 8.53
C TRP A 72 -12.11 4.40 7.47
N LYS A 73 -12.83 5.52 7.43
CA LYS A 73 -13.82 5.79 6.37
C LYS A 73 -13.22 5.78 4.96
N SER A 74 -11.97 6.23 4.80
CA SER A 74 -11.28 6.17 3.51
C SER A 74 -10.98 4.72 3.11
N VAL A 75 -10.59 3.88 4.06
CA VAL A 75 -10.39 2.44 3.83
C VAL A 75 -11.72 1.76 3.49
N GLN A 76 -12.77 2.00 4.27
CA GLN A 76 -14.10 1.46 3.98
C GLN A 76 -14.61 1.82 2.58
N LYS A 77 -14.42 3.08 2.17
CA LYS A 77 -14.77 3.54 0.81
C LYS A 77 -13.99 2.81 -0.28
N ALA A 78 -12.71 2.54 -0.05
CA ALA A 78 -11.88 1.79 -1.00
C ALA A 78 -12.39 0.34 -1.17
N PHE A 79 -12.78 -0.30 -0.08
CA PHE A 79 -13.39 -1.64 -0.11
C PHE A 79 -14.75 -1.63 -0.82
N ALA A 80 -15.65 -0.72 -0.44
CA ALA A 80 -16.96 -0.58 -1.05
C ALA A 80 -16.89 -0.30 -2.57
N ALA A 81 -15.94 0.52 -3.01
CA ALA A 81 -15.71 0.80 -4.43
C ALA A 81 -15.28 -0.44 -5.23
N ALA A 82 -14.68 -1.44 -4.57
CA ALA A 82 -14.35 -2.74 -5.15
C ALA A 82 -15.47 -3.79 -4.96
N GLY A 83 -16.64 -3.40 -4.44
CA GLY A 83 -17.75 -4.31 -4.18
C GLY A 83 -17.57 -5.19 -2.93
N LEU A 84 -16.64 -4.84 -2.04
CA LEU A 84 -16.35 -5.57 -0.80
C LEU A 84 -17.04 -4.91 0.39
N THR A 85 -17.98 -5.59 0.99
CA THR A 85 -18.79 -5.09 2.12
C THR A 85 -18.26 -5.52 3.49
N VAL A 86 -17.20 -6.29 3.55
CA VAL A 86 -16.65 -6.87 4.79
C VAL A 86 -16.30 -5.85 5.87
N LEU A 87 -16.03 -4.60 5.51
CA LEU A 87 -15.75 -3.54 6.49
C LEU A 87 -16.98 -2.75 6.92
N GLU A 88 -18.16 -3.04 6.37
CA GLU A 88 -19.39 -2.39 6.77
C GLU A 88 -19.73 -2.74 8.22
N GLY A 89 -20.03 -1.73 9.03
CA GLY A 89 -20.34 -1.90 10.44
C GLY A 89 -19.14 -2.05 11.38
N TYR A 90 -17.90 -2.09 10.85
CA TYR A 90 -16.71 -2.07 11.69
C TYR A 90 -16.18 -0.66 11.90
N ASP A 91 -15.89 -0.33 13.16
CA ASP A 91 -15.06 0.82 13.50
C ASP A 91 -13.57 0.48 13.35
N CYS A 92 -12.73 1.51 13.25
CA CYS A 92 -11.29 1.30 13.27
C CYS A 92 -10.87 0.62 14.59
N PRO A 93 -10.25 -0.56 14.55
CA PRO A 93 -9.94 -1.32 15.75
C PRO A 93 -9.11 -0.50 16.74
N ALA A 94 -9.60 -0.39 17.96
CA ALA A 94 -8.93 0.31 19.06
C ALA A 94 -8.02 -0.62 19.87
N ASP A 95 -8.34 -1.92 19.87
CA ASP A 95 -7.69 -2.94 20.70
C ASP A 95 -7.51 -4.26 19.94
N ALA A 96 -6.94 -5.23 20.65
CA ALA A 96 -6.64 -6.55 20.09
C ALA A 96 -7.89 -7.39 19.82
N SER A 97 -8.95 -7.23 20.63
CA SER A 97 -10.17 -8.04 20.53
C SER A 97 -10.99 -7.64 19.31
N GLY A 98 -11.23 -6.32 19.11
CA GLY A 98 -11.89 -5.81 17.92
C GLY A 98 -11.12 -6.11 16.64
N ALA A 99 -9.77 -6.09 16.72
CA ALA A 99 -8.93 -6.46 15.61
C ALA A 99 -9.04 -7.95 15.25
N ALA A 100 -9.24 -8.85 16.20
CA ALA A 100 -9.29 -10.29 15.95
C ALA A 100 -10.49 -10.69 15.09
N LEU A 101 -11.69 -10.22 15.45
CA LEU A 101 -12.92 -10.51 14.70
C LEU A 101 -12.85 -9.95 13.28
N LEU A 102 -12.43 -8.68 13.14
CA LEU A 102 -12.23 -8.07 11.82
C LEU A 102 -11.24 -8.85 10.96
N LEU A 103 -10.16 -9.37 11.56
CA LEU A 103 -9.18 -10.19 10.87
C LEU A 103 -9.74 -11.51 10.34
N GLU A 104 -10.59 -12.17 11.12
CA GLU A 104 -11.27 -13.40 10.73
C GLU A 104 -12.18 -13.14 9.52
N ASP A 105 -12.99 -12.09 9.59
CA ASP A 105 -13.89 -11.72 8.48
C ASP A 105 -13.13 -11.29 7.22
N LEU A 106 -12.03 -10.55 7.37
CA LEU A 106 -11.17 -10.20 6.25
C LEU A 106 -10.52 -11.43 5.61
N CYS A 107 -10.02 -12.37 6.42
CA CYS A 107 -9.45 -13.62 5.91
C CYS A 107 -10.50 -14.45 5.16
N ALA A 108 -11.72 -14.51 5.66
CA ALA A 108 -12.81 -15.21 5.00
C ALA A 108 -13.23 -14.53 3.68
N ALA A 109 -13.33 -13.20 3.69
CA ALA A 109 -13.77 -12.44 2.52
C ALA A 109 -12.72 -12.34 1.40
N LEU A 110 -11.45 -12.24 1.76
CA LEU A 110 -10.34 -12.04 0.82
C LEU A 110 -9.58 -13.32 0.49
N GLY A 111 -9.85 -14.42 1.17
CA GLY A 111 -9.23 -15.71 0.90
C GLY A 111 -9.55 -16.23 -0.51
N GLY A 112 -8.57 -16.90 -1.14
CA GLY A 112 -8.77 -17.48 -2.47
C GLY A 112 -7.58 -17.27 -3.40
N LYS A 113 -7.86 -17.24 -4.71
CA LYS A 113 -6.81 -17.11 -5.74
C LYS A 113 -6.64 -15.69 -6.28
N THR A 114 -7.64 -14.82 -6.09
CA THR A 114 -7.57 -13.44 -6.58
C THR A 114 -6.58 -12.64 -5.75
N PRO A 115 -5.57 -12.00 -6.36
CA PRO A 115 -4.67 -11.12 -5.62
C PRO A 115 -5.38 -9.82 -5.23
N TYR A 116 -5.18 -9.40 -3.97
CA TYR A 116 -5.67 -8.12 -3.45
C TYR A 116 -4.50 -7.24 -3.04
N TYR A 117 -4.52 -6.00 -3.46
CA TYR A 117 -3.54 -4.99 -3.06
C TYR A 117 -4.24 -3.84 -2.34
N LEU A 118 -3.95 -3.64 -1.06
CA LEU A 118 -4.40 -2.48 -0.30
C LEU A 118 -3.27 -1.46 -0.21
N PHE A 119 -3.44 -0.32 -0.86
CA PHE A 119 -2.47 0.78 -0.86
C PHE A 119 -2.95 1.91 0.05
N LEU A 120 -2.15 2.22 1.07
CA LEU A 120 -2.32 3.36 1.98
C LEU A 120 -1.28 4.42 1.64
N ASP A 121 -1.73 5.54 1.09
CA ASP A 121 -0.85 6.65 0.69
C ASP A 121 -0.83 7.75 1.75
N ASP A 122 0.31 8.43 1.87
CA ASP A 122 0.55 9.51 2.84
C ASP A 122 0.35 9.11 4.32
N PHE A 123 0.74 7.88 4.68
CA PHE A 123 0.56 7.33 6.03
C PHE A 123 1.21 8.16 7.15
N HIS A 124 2.23 8.96 6.82
CA HIS A 124 2.89 9.86 7.77
C HIS A 124 1.97 10.94 8.37
N LEU A 125 0.81 11.20 7.76
CA LEU A 125 -0.19 12.14 8.27
C LEU A 125 -1.00 11.56 9.43
N LEU A 126 -0.99 10.23 9.59
CA LEU A 126 -1.76 9.55 10.61
C LEU A 126 -0.91 9.26 11.83
N GLY A 127 -0.46 10.08 12.62
CA GLY A 127 0.43 9.87 13.77
C GLY A 127 -0.01 8.87 14.86
N ASP A 128 -0.86 7.89 14.56
CA ASP A 128 -1.40 6.90 15.51
C ASP A 128 -0.66 5.55 15.40
N GLU A 129 0.22 5.28 16.38
CA GLU A 129 0.97 4.03 16.46
C GLU A 129 0.10 2.77 16.53
N ARG A 130 -1.13 2.87 17.06
CA ARG A 130 -2.06 1.74 17.13
C ARG A 130 -2.46 1.26 15.75
N VAL A 131 -2.58 2.18 14.78
CA VAL A 131 -2.86 1.81 13.38
C VAL A 131 -1.66 1.09 12.77
N ALA A 132 -0.43 1.55 13.02
CA ALA A 132 0.78 0.86 12.56
C ALA A 132 0.87 -0.57 13.14
N GLN A 133 0.57 -0.74 14.43
CA GLN A 133 0.49 -2.05 15.08
C GLN A 133 -0.62 -2.93 14.47
N PHE A 134 -1.78 -2.36 14.17
CA PHE A 134 -2.87 -3.08 13.51
C PHE A 134 -2.46 -3.55 12.11
N LEU A 135 -1.80 -2.72 11.29
CA LEU A 135 -1.28 -3.12 9.98
C LEU A 135 -0.26 -4.26 10.09
N CYS A 136 0.58 -4.26 11.13
CA CYS A 136 1.48 -5.39 11.39
C CYS A 136 0.71 -6.69 11.70
N ARG A 137 -0.35 -6.62 12.50
CA ARG A 137 -1.22 -7.78 12.79
C ARG A 137 -1.91 -8.28 11.53
N LEU A 138 -2.41 -7.38 10.68
CA LEU A 138 -2.95 -7.73 9.36
C LEU A 138 -1.91 -8.51 8.54
N ALA A 139 -0.70 -7.99 8.42
CA ALA A 139 0.37 -8.61 7.65
C ALA A 139 0.75 -10.02 8.14
N TYR A 140 0.51 -10.33 9.41
CA TYR A 140 0.72 -11.67 9.95
C TYR A 140 -0.39 -12.67 9.65
N ARG A 141 -1.62 -12.20 9.56
CA ARG A 141 -2.81 -13.04 9.58
C ARG A 141 -3.49 -13.14 8.22
N LEU A 142 -3.36 -12.11 7.37
CA LEU A 142 -3.99 -12.10 6.05
C LEU A 142 -3.46 -13.23 5.15
N PRO A 143 -4.33 -13.76 4.27
CA PRO A 143 -3.96 -14.75 3.27
C PRO A 143 -2.79 -14.30 2.37
N GLU A 144 -2.09 -15.24 1.78
CA GLU A 144 -0.90 -14.97 0.94
C GLU A 144 -1.21 -14.17 -0.32
N ASN A 145 -2.47 -14.18 -0.77
CA ASN A 145 -2.94 -13.40 -1.91
C ASN A 145 -3.30 -11.95 -1.57
N VAL A 146 -3.10 -11.51 -0.32
CA VAL A 146 -3.42 -10.14 0.14
C VAL A 146 -2.14 -9.40 0.52
N HIS A 147 -1.90 -8.26 -0.14
CA HIS A 147 -0.69 -7.47 -0.02
C HIS A 147 -1.02 -6.05 0.47
N LEU A 148 -0.41 -5.64 1.57
CA LEU A 148 -0.50 -4.29 2.10
C LEU A 148 0.67 -3.47 1.58
N ILE A 149 0.41 -2.27 1.08
CA ILE A 149 1.43 -1.32 0.65
C ILE A 149 1.18 -0.01 1.38
N VAL A 150 2.19 0.48 2.09
CA VAL A 150 2.08 1.70 2.89
C VAL A 150 3.17 2.67 2.48
N ALA A 151 2.77 3.82 1.91
CA ALA A 151 3.69 4.89 1.56
C ALA A 151 3.73 5.95 2.66
N SER A 152 4.94 6.30 3.10
CA SER A 152 5.17 7.26 4.18
C SER A 152 6.40 8.12 3.89
N ARG A 153 6.48 9.30 4.51
CA ARG A 153 7.71 10.11 4.50
C ARG A 153 8.70 9.64 5.56
N ASN A 154 8.19 9.11 6.65
CA ASN A 154 8.98 8.69 7.81
C ASN A 154 8.79 7.19 8.06
N ARG A 155 9.75 6.59 8.74
CA ARG A 155 9.62 5.22 9.23
C ARG A 155 8.47 5.17 10.25
N PHE A 156 7.58 4.23 10.08
CA PHE A 156 6.36 4.09 10.89
C PHE A 156 6.26 2.72 11.57
N LEU A 157 7.09 1.75 11.15
CA LEU A 157 7.11 0.43 11.74
C LEU A 157 8.03 0.41 12.96
N PRO A 158 7.54 -0.07 14.13
CA PRO A 158 8.39 -0.33 15.28
C PRO A 158 9.47 -1.36 14.95
N GLY A 159 10.71 -1.16 15.46
CA GLY A 159 11.84 -2.02 15.16
C GLY A 159 11.58 -3.50 15.48
N GLU A 160 10.90 -3.78 16.59
CA GLU A 160 10.47 -5.11 16.98
C GLU A 160 9.57 -5.78 15.92
N GLN A 161 8.62 -5.04 15.36
CA GLN A 161 7.73 -5.54 14.32
C GLN A 161 8.47 -5.80 12.99
N VAL A 162 9.47 -5.00 12.67
CA VAL A 162 10.33 -5.23 11.50
C VAL A 162 11.04 -6.58 11.62
N VAL A 163 11.63 -6.86 12.78
CA VAL A 163 12.31 -8.15 13.05
C VAL A 163 11.30 -9.31 12.97
N ARG A 164 10.15 -9.15 13.60
CA ARG A 164 9.11 -10.17 13.66
C ARG A 164 8.51 -10.48 12.29
N LEU A 165 8.26 -9.50 11.44
CA LEU A 165 7.73 -9.69 10.08
C LEU A 165 8.74 -10.41 9.18
N GLY A 166 10.04 -10.18 9.35
CA GLY A 166 11.07 -10.87 8.62
C GLY A 166 10.84 -10.85 7.10
N ARG A 167 10.75 -12.03 6.48
CA ARG A 167 10.54 -12.20 5.04
C ARG A 167 9.15 -11.74 4.53
N ARG A 168 8.19 -11.52 5.41
CA ARG A 168 6.86 -11.01 5.05
C ARG A 168 6.84 -9.50 4.82
N LEU A 169 7.93 -8.81 5.19
CA LEU A 169 8.12 -7.37 5.02
C LEU A 169 9.07 -7.08 3.88
N HIS A 170 8.63 -6.29 2.92
CA HIS A 170 9.49 -5.63 1.94
C HIS A 170 9.64 -4.15 2.28
N ARG A 171 10.86 -3.61 2.17
CA ARG A 171 11.11 -2.19 2.40
C ARG A 171 11.69 -1.56 1.15
N ILE A 172 11.06 -0.49 0.69
CA ILE A 172 11.53 0.34 -0.40
C ILE A 172 11.89 1.69 0.21
N GLU A 173 13.17 2.03 0.20
CA GLU A 173 13.69 3.30 0.71
C GLU A 173 14.00 4.26 -0.46
N ALA A 174 14.40 5.49 -0.13
CA ALA A 174 14.67 6.56 -1.09
C ALA A 174 15.58 6.14 -2.26
N ASP A 175 16.63 5.36 -1.97
CA ASP A 175 17.60 4.90 -2.98
C ASP A 175 16.97 3.96 -4.02
N GLY A 176 15.98 3.17 -3.62
CA GLY A 176 15.22 2.30 -4.53
C GLY A 176 14.31 3.06 -5.50
N LEU A 177 13.92 4.30 -5.15
CA LEU A 177 13.02 5.13 -5.94
C LEU A 177 13.73 6.23 -6.72
N ARG A 178 14.94 6.61 -6.30
CA ARG A 178 15.70 7.68 -6.93
C ARG A 178 16.18 7.24 -8.31
N LEU A 179 15.88 8.04 -9.35
CA LEU A 179 16.46 7.83 -10.67
C LEU A 179 17.97 8.07 -10.62
N ASN A 180 18.74 7.17 -11.21
CA ASN A 180 20.17 7.36 -11.41
C ASN A 180 20.42 8.29 -12.60
N ARG A 181 21.70 8.62 -12.85
CA ARG A 181 22.07 9.56 -13.91
C ARG A 181 21.68 9.05 -15.31
N GLU A 182 21.82 7.76 -15.56
CA GLU A 182 21.48 7.14 -16.84
C GLU A 182 19.98 7.14 -17.08
N GLU A 183 19.20 6.80 -16.03
CA GLU A 183 17.73 6.84 -16.03
C GLU A 183 17.21 8.26 -16.26
N LEU A 184 17.86 9.29 -15.68
CA LEU A 184 17.50 10.69 -15.90
C LEU A 184 17.78 11.16 -17.33
N LEU A 185 18.81 10.62 -18.00
CA LEU A 185 19.12 10.94 -19.39
C LEU A 185 18.19 10.22 -20.38
N ALA A 186 17.57 9.11 -19.95
CA ALA A 186 16.59 8.36 -20.74
C ALA A 186 15.16 8.89 -20.59
N TYR A 187 14.92 9.77 -19.59
CA TYR A 187 13.63 10.41 -19.29
C TYR A 187 13.39 11.62 -20.21
#